data_e7e754b35ced6ee577b25b30d57e3c92
#
_entry.id   e7e754b35ced6ee577b25b30d57e3c92
#
_cell.length_a   1.000
_cell.length_b   1.000
_cell.length_c   1.000
_cell.angle_alpha   90.00
_cell.angle_beta   90.00
_cell.angle_gamma   90.00
#
_symmetry.space_group_name_H-M   'P 1'
#
loop_
_entity.id
_entity.type
_entity.pdbx_description
1 polymer ?
#
loop_
_entity_poly.entity_id
_entity_poly.type
_entity_poly.pdbx_seq_one_letter_code
_entity_poly.pdbx_strand_id
1 'polypeptide(L)'
;QFMQVKSFDANNNFDPNKLPNQTAISAVVFEDMSQIVFLMKDDTNGTYSIYTFSRYIGEEGHYDGDNWIVTSPSQPASARNKYTIPSEGTALLDKAISIFFSNRNLLLYVTTTDGIYTINYGAGSTATVSTTAKYTPQSGEIITKAKMYQQGLYNYNCNLIVGDNPTVPQTEWNNKAIIVTTQSSEYEGKVHIIPITQVASGTLDPSKAKTYDGFGKILDVTTTGY
;
A
#
# COMPACT_ATOMS: atom_id res chain seq x y z
N GLN A 1 -16.00 -6.30 10.68
CA GLN A 1 -16.91 -6.66 9.59
C GLN A 1 -16.05 -7.02 8.39
N PHE A 2 -16.02 -8.29 8.00
CA PHE A 2 -15.27 -8.73 6.83
C PHE A 2 -15.99 -8.17 5.58
N MET A 3 -15.28 -7.35 4.79
CA MET A 3 -15.77 -6.97 3.47
C MET A 3 -15.64 -8.17 2.55
N GLN A 4 -16.76 -8.75 2.21
CA GLN A 4 -16.79 -9.75 1.14
C GLN A 4 -16.70 -9.00 -0.19
N VAL A 5 -15.64 -9.22 -0.95
CA VAL A 5 -15.55 -8.72 -2.33
C VAL A 5 -16.56 -9.53 -3.14
N LYS A 6 -17.65 -8.86 -3.51
CA LYS A 6 -18.69 -9.50 -4.32
C LYS A 6 -18.46 -9.15 -5.79
N SER A 7 -18.59 -10.12 -6.67
CA SER A 7 -18.66 -9.83 -8.09
C SER A 7 -20.09 -9.48 -8.49
N PHE A 8 -20.21 -8.50 -9.37
CA PHE A 8 -21.47 -8.02 -9.89
C PHE A 8 -21.50 -8.25 -11.40
N ASP A 9 -22.66 -8.62 -11.91
CA ASP A 9 -22.89 -8.70 -13.35
C ASP A 9 -22.97 -7.28 -13.97
N ALA A 10 -23.13 -7.23 -15.30
CA ALA A 10 -23.26 -5.97 -16.03
C ALA A 10 -24.47 -5.12 -15.60
N ASN A 11 -25.44 -5.72 -14.90
CA ASN A 11 -26.63 -5.06 -14.38
C ASN A 11 -26.54 -4.73 -12.88
N ASN A 12 -25.32 -4.83 -12.32
CA ASN A 12 -25.07 -4.58 -10.90
C ASN A 12 -25.73 -5.58 -9.94
N ASN A 13 -26.12 -6.77 -10.40
CA ASN A 13 -26.61 -7.84 -9.57
C ASN A 13 -25.46 -8.73 -9.08
N PHE A 14 -25.55 -9.15 -7.83
CA PHE A 14 -24.61 -10.12 -7.29
C PHE A 14 -24.83 -11.50 -7.93
N ASP A 15 -23.82 -12.02 -8.63
CA ASP A 15 -23.83 -13.37 -9.17
C ASP A 15 -22.73 -14.21 -8.49
N PRO A 16 -23.08 -15.08 -7.55
CA PRO A 16 -22.12 -15.93 -6.85
C PRO A 16 -21.44 -16.94 -7.78
N ASN A 17 -22.03 -17.25 -8.96
CA ASN A 17 -21.47 -18.18 -9.93
C ASN A 17 -20.47 -17.52 -10.89
N LYS A 18 -20.42 -16.19 -10.87
CA LYS A 18 -19.48 -15.37 -11.66
C LYS A 18 -18.42 -14.72 -10.80
N LEU A 19 -18.15 -15.26 -9.64
CA LEU A 19 -16.91 -14.90 -8.93
C LEU A 19 -15.77 -15.23 -9.88
N PRO A 20 -15.06 -14.24 -10.39
CA PRO A 20 -13.90 -14.54 -11.21
C PRO A 20 -12.97 -15.40 -10.35
N ASN A 21 -12.31 -16.36 -10.98
CA ASN A 21 -11.24 -17.14 -10.37
C ASN A 21 -10.08 -16.19 -10.07
N GLN A 22 -10.22 -15.43 -8.99
CA GLN A 22 -9.24 -14.38 -8.63
C GLN A 22 -8.85 -14.53 -7.18
N THR A 23 -7.56 -14.50 -6.95
CA THR A 23 -6.96 -14.47 -5.62
C THR A 23 -6.49 -13.06 -5.28
N ALA A 24 -6.91 -12.57 -4.12
CA ALA A 24 -6.34 -11.35 -3.54
C ALA A 24 -4.98 -11.68 -2.93
N ILE A 25 -3.92 -11.19 -3.56
CA ILE A 25 -2.55 -11.37 -3.04
C ILE A 25 -2.36 -10.50 -1.81
N SER A 26 -2.78 -9.25 -1.89
CA SER A 26 -2.65 -8.30 -0.80
C SER A 26 -3.63 -7.15 -0.97
N ALA A 27 -3.94 -6.52 0.16
CA ALA A 27 -4.75 -5.31 0.20
C ALA A 27 -4.09 -4.26 1.09
N VAL A 28 -4.32 -3.00 0.75
CA VAL A 28 -3.90 -1.87 1.57
C VAL A 28 -4.98 -0.80 1.57
N VAL A 29 -5.19 -0.19 2.72
CA VAL A 29 -6.08 0.97 2.87
C VAL A 29 -5.24 2.22 2.70
N PHE A 30 -5.73 3.16 1.88
CA PHE A 30 -5.11 4.46 1.77
C PHE A 30 -5.22 5.20 3.11
N GLU A 31 -4.26 6.03 3.42
CA GLU A 31 -4.09 6.62 4.74
C GLU A 31 -5.29 7.41 5.24
N ASP A 32 -5.89 8.20 4.36
CA ASP A 32 -7.12 8.95 4.67
C ASP A 32 -8.37 8.05 4.68
N MET A 33 -8.17 6.73 4.54
CA MET A 33 -9.22 5.73 4.42
C MET A 33 -10.19 5.99 3.23
N SER A 34 -9.79 6.80 2.27
CA SER A 34 -10.62 7.11 1.09
C SER A 34 -10.70 5.97 0.10
N GLN A 35 -9.65 5.16 0.05
CA GLN A 35 -9.53 4.02 -0.88
C GLN A 35 -9.01 2.77 -0.21
N ILE A 36 -9.49 1.63 -0.70
CA ILE A 36 -8.86 0.32 -0.49
C ILE A 36 -8.34 -0.14 -1.83
N VAL A 37 -7.10 -0.60 -1.86
CA VAL A 37 -6.43 -1.10 -3.06
C VAL A 37 -6.06 -2.56 -2.88
N PHE A 38 -6.35 -3.36 -3.89
CA PHE A 38 -6.04 -4.78 -3.92
C PHE A 38 -5.09 -5.08 -5.08
N LEU A 39 -4.09 -5.90 -4.83
CA LEU A 39 -3.37 -6.63 -5.87
C LEU A 39 -4.05 -7.99 -6.05
N MET A 40 -4.59 -8.22 -7.23
CA MET A 40 -5.36 -9.41 -7.56
C MET A 40 -4.66 -10.22 -8.65
N LYS A 41 -4.70 -11.54 -8.51
CA LYS A 41 -4.29 -12.49 -9.55
C LYS A 41 -5.52 -13.15 -10.14
N ASP A 42 -5.62 -13.20 -11.45
CA ASP A 42 -6.56 -14.04 -12.16
C ASP A 42 -5.97 -15.46 -12.27
N ASP A 43 -6.54 -16.40 -11.54
CA ASP A 43 -6.02 -17.76 -11.44
C ASP A 43 -6.24 -18.56 -12.74
N THR A 44 -7.11 -18.10 -13.62
CA THR A 44 -7.35 -18.73 -14.93
C THR A 44 -6.26 -18.37 -15.92
N ASN A 45 -5.87 -17.10 -15.98
CA ASN A 45 -4.99 -16.55 -16.99
C ASN A 45 -3.59 -16.21 -16.46
N GLY A 46 -3.38 -16.28 -15.15
CA GLY A 46 -2.14 -15.87 -14.51
C GLY A 46 -1.85 -14.37 -14.60
N THR A 47 -2.85 -13.55 -14.93
CA THR A 47 -2.69 -12.10 -15.08
C THR A 47 -2.94 -11.38 -13.77
N TYR A 48 -2.35 -10.20 -13.62
CA TYR A 48 -2.48 -9.37 -12.42
C TYR A 48 -3.22 -8.08 -12.70
N SER A 49 -3.88 -7.58 -11.68
CA SER A 49 -4.60 -6.30 -11.76
C SER A 49 -4.58 -5.60 -10.40
N ILE A 50 -4.61 -4.28 -10.44
CA ILE A 50 -4.92 -3.45 -9.29
C ILE A 50 -6.41 -3.14 -9.33
N TYR A 51 -7.09 -3.38 -8.22
CA TYR A 51 -8.48 -2.95 -8.01
C TYR A 51 -8.52 -1.89 -6.91
N THR A 52 -9.27 -0.84 -7.17
CA THR A 52 -9.51 0.21 -6.19
C THR A 52 -10.98 0.33 -5.87
N PHE A 53 -11.26 0.52 -4.59
CA PHE A 53 -12.61 0.76 -4.08
C PHE A 53 -12.58 2.06 -3.30
N SER A 54 -13.47 2.98 -3.66
CA SER A 54 -13.66 4.19 -2.87
C SER A 54 -14.57 3.90 -1.67
N ARG A 55 -14.25 4.54 -0.56
CA ARG A 55 -15.10 4.51 0.62
C ARG A 55 -16.43 5.19 0.33
N TYR A 56 -17.49 4.70 0.97
CA TYR A 56 -18.72 5.46 1.11
C TYR A 56 -18.42 6.78 1.84
N ILE A 57 -18.75 7.89 1.22
CA ILE A 57 -18.68 9.22 1.83
C ILE A 57 -20.08 9.55 2.28
N GLY A 58 -20.24 9.75 3.58
CA GLY A 58 -21.50 10.20 4.16
C GLY A 58 -21.91 11.58 3.64
N GLU A 59 -23.14 11.91 3.88
CA GLU A 59 -23.65 13.24 3.62
C GLU A 59 -22.94 14.26 4.52
N GLU A 60 -22.47 15.34 3.92
CA GLU A 60 -21.91 16.48 4.64
C GLU A 60 -22.91 17.63 4.65
N GLY A 61 -22.99 18.30 5.78
CA GLY A 61 -23.90 19.42 5.92
C GLY A 61 -23.68 20.17 7.24
N HIS A 62 -24.54 21.11 7.51
CA HIS A 62 -24.57 21.86 8.76
C HIS A 62 -26.01 22.13 9.19
N TYR A 63 -26.21 22.41 10.46
CA TYR A 63 -27.49 22.82 10.97
C TYR A 63 -27.68 24.32 10.82
N ASP A 64 -28.85 24.71 10.27
CA ASP A 64 -29.35 26.05 10.30
C ASP A 64 -30.66 26.02 11.13
N GLY A 65 -30.54 26.41 12.38
CA GLY A 65 -31.57 26.14 13.38
C GLY A 65 -31.79 24.63 13.56
N ASP A 66 -33.03 24.18 13.38
CA ASP A 66 -33.40 22.76 13.48
C ASP A 66 -33.30 22.01 12.12
N ASN A 67 -32.91 22.70 11.06
CA ASN A 67 -32.86 22.13 9.72
C ASN A 67 -31.43 21.69 9.37
N TRP A 68 -31.31 20.45 8.92
CA TRP A 68 -30.07 19.96 8.34
C TRP A 68 -29.96 20.39 6.88
N ILE A 69 -28.96 21.23 6.58
CA ILE A 69 -28.65 21.69 5.23
C ILE A 69 -27.53 20.84 4.64
N VAL A 70 -27.88 20.09 3.62
CA VAL A 70 -26.91 19.24 2.91
C VAL A 70 -26.04 20.10 2.01
N THR A 71 -24.73 20.10 2.23
CA THR A 71 -23.74 20.78 1.38
C THR A 71 -23.10 19.83 0.38
N SER A 72 -22.97 18.57 0.75
CA SER A 72 -22.52 17.50 -0.12
C SER A 72 -23.41 16.27 0.08
N PRO A 73 -24.09 15.78 -0.96
CA PRO A 73 -24.89 14.58 -0.84
C PRO A 73 -24.01 13.36 -0.58
N SER A 74 -24.57 12.35 0.07
CA SER A 74 -23.90 11.07 0.26
C SER A 74 -23.50 10.47 -1.08
N GLN A 75 -22.25 10.03 -1.17
CA GLN A 75 -21.75 9.29 -2.32
C GLN A 75 -21.66 7.81 -1.96
N PRO A 76 -22.32 6.93 -2.70
CA PRO A 76 -22.18 5.51 -2.50
C PRO A 76 -20.71 5.12 -2.73
N ALA A 77 -20.27 4.07 -2.05
CA ALA A 77 -18.98 3.47 -2.34
C ALA A 77 -18.88 3.25 -3.85
N SER A 78 -18.02 4.03 -4.50
CA SER A 78 -18.02 4.11 -5.95
C SER A 78 -17.54 2.81 -6.56
N ALA A 79 -17.93 2.63 -7.82
CA ALA A 79 -17.55 1.49 -8.61
C ALA A 79 -16.03 1.26 -8.53
N ARG A 80 -15.65 0.00 -8.42
CA ARG A 80 -14.28 -0.41 -8.48
C ARG A 80 -13.66 -0.03 -9.81
N ASN A 81 -12.49 0.56 -9.77
CA ASN A 81 -11.66 0.67 -10.94
C ASN A 81 -10.72 -0.54 -11.01
N LYS A 82 -10.55 -1.07 -12.21
CA LYS A 82 -9.60 -2.13 -12.50
C LYS A 82 -8.50 -1.59 -13.40
N TYR A 83 -7.27 -1.78 -12.98
CA TYR A 83 -6.08 -1.47 -13.76
C TYR A 83 -5.36 -2.76 -14.07
N THR A 84 -5.33 -3.15 -15.34
CA THR A 84 -4.64 -4.38 -15.77
C THR A 84 -3.13 -4.16 -15.79
N ILE A 85 -2.38 -5.10 -15.25
CA ILE A 85 -0.92 -5.09 -15.33
C ILE A 85 -0.50 -5.88 -16.59
N PRO A 86 0.23 -5.26 -17.53
CA PRO A 86 0.75 -5.94 -18.71
C PRO A 86 1.66 -7.12 -18.38
N SER A 87 1.76 -8.06 -19.32
CA SER A 87 2.49 -9.33 -19.13
C SER A 87 3.97 -9.14 -18.76
N GLU A 88 4.60 -8.05 -19.20
CA GLU A 88 6.01 -7.75 -18.87
C GLU A 88 6.26 -7.58 -17.37
N GLY A 89 5.22 -7.22 -16.60
CA GLY A 89 5.32 -7.06 -15.14
C GLY A 89 4.88 -8.26 -14.33
N THR A 90 4.34 -9.31 -14.96
CA THR A 90 3.66 -10.37 -14.20
C THR A 90 4.61 -11.37 -13.56
N ALA A 91 5.73 -11.69 -14.20
CA ALA A 91 6.67 -12.71 -13.69
C ALA A 91 7.22 -12.39 -12.29
N LEU A 92 7.48 -11.11 -12.00
CA LEU A 92 7.92 -10.71 -10.66
C LEU A 92 6.79 -10.77 -9.63
N LEU A 93 5.55 -10.59 -10.06
CA LEU A 93 4.37 -10.60 -9.19
C LEU A 93 3.98 -12.03 -8.73
N ASP A 94 4.48 -13.07 -9.39
CA ASP A 94 4.33 -14.45 -8.90
C ASP A 94 4.99 -14.66 -7.53
N LYS A 95 5.94 -13.79 -7.17
CA LYS A 95 6.61 -13.77 -5.87
C LYS A 95 6.10 -12.66 -4.94
N ALA A 96 4.99 -12.00 -5.31
CA ALA A 96 4.45 -10.92 -4.52
C ALA A 96 3.90 -11.41 -3.18
N ILE A 97 4.23 -10.68 -2.12
CA ILE A 97 3.85 -10.98 -0.74
C ILE A 97 2.86 -9.92 -0.23
N SER A 98 3.11 -8.65 -0.53
CA SER A 98 2.31 -7.55 -0.03
C SER A 98 2.44 -6.30 -0.89
N ILE A 99 1.48 -5.41 -0.71
CA ILE A 99 1.51 -4.05 -1.24
C ILE A 99 1.39 -3.06 -0.09
N PHE A 100 1.98 -1.89 -0.26
CA PHE A 100 1.81 -0.77 0.67
C PHE A 100 2.03 0.56 -0.04
N PHE A 101 1.44 1.63 0.49
CA PHE A 101 1.61 2.96 -0.08
C PHE A 101 2.86 3.66 0.45
N SER A 102 3.49 4.41 -0.43
CA SER A 102 4.27 5.57 -0.04
C SER A 102 3.27 6.70 0.21
N ASN A 103 3.30 7.28 1.42
CA ASN A 103 2.37 8.33 1.79
C ASN A 103 2.28 9.46 0.78
N ARG A 104 1.08 9.97 0.60
CA ARG A 104 0.69 11.16 -0.16
C ARG A 104 0.90 11.11 -1.67
N ASN A 105 1.70 10.21 -2.19
CA ASN A 105 1.77 9.95 -3.61
C ASN A 105 1.07 8.62 -3.88
N LEU A 106 0.27 8.56 -4.91
CA LEU A 106 -0.42 7.35 -5.36
C LEU A 106 0.56 6.25 -5.84
N LEU A 107 1.79 6.29 -5.32
CA LEU A 107 2.82 5.31 -5.60
C LEU A 107 2.65 4.12 -4.67
N LEU A 108 2.34 2.99 -5.26
CA LEU A 108 2.20 1.74 -4.57
C LEU A 108 3.52 0.97 -4.64
N TYR A 109 4.00 0.52 -3.50
CA TYR A 109 5.07 -0.47 -3.47
C TYR A 109 4.49 -1.87 -3.51
N VAL A 110 5.14 -2.75 -4.24
CA VAL A 110 4.91 -4.19 -4.16
C VAL A 110 6.16 -4.86 -3.62
N THR A 111 5.96 -5.66 -2.60
CA THR A 111 7.01 -6.49 -2.00
C THR A 111 6.93 -7.88 -2.60
N THR A 112 8.05 -8.35 -3.10
CA THR A 112 8.27 -9.75 -3.50
C THR A 112 9.34 -10.38 -2.61
N THR A 113 9.52 -11.68 -2.67
CA THR A 113 10.62 -12.35 -1.95
C THR A 113 12.00 -11.85 -2.38
N ASP A 114 12.13 -11.37 -3.61
CA ASP A 114 13.40 -11.04 -4.24
C ASP A 114 13.66 -9.52 -4.32
N GLY A 115 12.67 -8.71 -4.04
CA GLY A 115 12.84 -7.26 -4.12
C GLY A 115 11.58 -6.46 -3.83
N ILE A 116 11.75 -5.15 -3.77
CA ILE A 116 10.67 -4.17 -3.66
C ILE A 116 10.63 -3.37 -4.93
N TYR A 117 9.45 -3.30 -5.53
CA TYR A 117 9.19 -2.60 -6.79
C TYR A 117 8.11 -1.55 -6.59
N THR A 118 7.86 -0.73 -7.60
CA THR A 118 6.75 0.24 -7.57
C THR A 118 5.74 -0.08 -8.64
N ILE A 119 4.48 0.15 -8.30
CA ILE A 119 3.35 0.08 -9.23
C ILE A 119 2.77 1.48 -9.37
N ASN A 120 2.68 1.96 -10.59
CA ASN A 120 2.00 3.19 -10.91
C ASN A 120 0.65 2.86 -11.56
N TYR A 121 -0.42 3.43 -11.05
CA TYR A 121 -1.79 3.23 -11.54
C TYR A 121 -2.56 4.56 -11.45
N GLY A 122 -3.75 4.62 -12.04
CA GLY A 122 -4.60 5.80 -11.98
C GLY A 122 -4.72 6.57 -13.28
N ALA A 123 -3.87 6.28 -14.26
CA ALA A 123 -4.00 6.83 -15.61
C ALA A 123 -4.54 5.76 -16.56
N GLY A 124 -5.75 5.96 -17.09
CA GLY A 124 -6.39 4.99 -17.97
C GLY A 124 -6.83 3.71 -17.26
N SER A 125 -6.67 2.56 -17.91
CA SER A 125 -7.10 1.23 -17.44
C SER A 125 -5.94 0.28 -17.17
N THR A 126 -4.71 0.76 -17.23
CA THR A 126 -3.49 -0.05 -17.02
C THR A 126 -2.71 0.43 -15.82
N ALA A 127 -2.01 -0.50 -15.19
CA ALA A 127 -1.01 -0.22 -14.18
C ALA A 127 0.35 -0.72 -14.67
N THR A 128 1.41 0.00 -14.34
CA THR A 128 2.78 -0.35 -14.74
C THR A 128 3.61 -0.71 -13.51
N VAL A 129 4.34 -1.80 -13.59
CA VAL A 129 5.28 -2.24 -12.56
C VAL A 129 6.68 -1.83 -12.99
N SER A 130 7.47 -1.27 -12.07
CA SER A 130 8.87 -0.95 -12.39
C SER A 130 9.65 -2.24 -12.62
N THR A 131 10.47 -2.26 -13.68
CA THR A 131 11.34 -3.41 -13.97
C THR A 131 12.59 -3.42 -13.09
N THR A 132 12.93 -2.29 -12.50
CA THR A 132 14.07 -2.13 -11.61
C THR A 132 13.60 -2.13 -10.16
N ALA A 133 14.16 -3.02 -9.36
CA ALA A 133 13.91 -3.06 -7.93
C ALA A 133 14.38 -1.77 -7.24
N LYS A 134 13.58 -1.27 -6.33
CA LYS A 134 13.96 -0.15 -5.44
C LYS A 134 14.84 -0.64 -4.28
N TYR A 135 14.69 -1.90 -3.92
CA TYR A 135 15.51 -2.60 -2.96
C TYR A 135 15.63 -4.07 -3.35
N THR A 136 16.81 -4.63 -3.16
CA THR A 136 17.10 -6.06 -3.33
C THR A 136 17.77 -6.56 -2.05
N PRO A 137 17.33 -7.69 -1.47
CA PRO A 137 17.96 -8.26 -0.29
C PRO A 137 19.39 -8.73 -0.61
N GLN A 138 20.18 -8.97 0.40
CA GLN A 138 21.53 -9.55 0.22
C GLN A 138 21.44 -10.97 -0.36
N SER A 139 22.51 -11.39 -1.00
CA SER A 139 22.58 -12.75 -1.57
C SER A 139 22.32 -13.81 -0.49
N GLY A 140 21.39 -14.71 -0.76
CA GLY A 140 20.96 -15.75 0.17
C GLY A 140 19.83 -15.33 1.12
N GLU A 141 19.39 -14.07 1.08
CA GLU A 141 18.24 -13.60 1.84
C GLU A 141 17.00 -13.51 0.97
N ILE A 142 15.85 -13.68 1.60
CA ILE A 142 14.55 -13.37 1.02
C ILE A 142 13.86 -12.28 1.87
N ILE A 143 13.06 -11.46 1.22
CA ILE A 143 12.20 -10.52 1.95
C ILE A 143 10.99 -11.29 2.47
N THR A 144 10.66 -11.09 3.73
CA THR A 144 9.49 -11.71 4.37
C THR A 144 8.36 -10.70 4.61
N LYS A 145 8.68 -9.42 4.79
CA LYS A 145 7.69 -8.35 4.95
C LYS A 145 8.30 -7.00 4.59
N ALA A 146 7.45 -6.08 4.13
CA ALA A 146 7.80 -4.67 4.06
C ALA A 146 6.58 -3.79 4.33
N LYS A 147 6.80 -2.65 4.96
CA LYS A 147 5.78 -1.63 5.26
C LYS A 147 6.42 -0.24 5.24
N MET A 148 5.58 0.78 5.19
CA MET A 148 6.05 2.13 5.50
C MET A 148 6.50 2.19 6.95
N TYR A 149 7.68 2.77 7.16
CA TYR A 149 8.14 3.14 8.49
C TYR A 149 7.52 4.49 8.84
N GLN A 150 6.56 4.45 9.73
CA GLN A 150 5.96 5.65 10.27
C GLN A 150 6.69 6.03 11.54
N GLN A 151 7.45 7.09 11.46
CA GLN A 151 8.06 7.68 12.64
C GLN A 151 7.15 8.79 13.15
N GLY A 152 6.59 8.56 14.34
CA GLY A 152 5.69 9.50 14.97
C GLY A 152 4.22 9.24 14.64
N LEU A 153 3.40 9.75 15.52
CA LEU A 153 1.96 9.75 15.33
C LEU A 153 1.62 10.43 14.01
N TYR A 154 0.71 9.83 13.32
CA TYR A 154 -0.19 10.51 12.41
C TYR A 154 -0.94 11.55 13.22
N ASN A 155 -0.26 12.59 13.53
CA ASN A 155 -0.87 13.63 14.29
C ASN A 155 -1.17 14.76 13.31
N TYR A 156 -2.40 15.16 13.27
CA TYR A 156 -2.79 16.44 12.71
C TYR A 156 -1.93 17.59 13.26
N ASN A 157 -1.28 17.35 14.37
CA ASN A 157 -0.36 18.23 15.04
C ASN A 157 1.06 17.66 15.04
N CYS A 158 1.59 17.25 13.89
CA CYS A 158 3.03 16.91 13.78
C CYS A 158 3.94 17.98 14.37
N ASN A 159 3.49 19.20 14.40
CA ASN A 159 4.15 20.32 15.07
C ASN A 159 4.36 20.11 16.59
N LEU A 160 3.54 19.29 17.22
CA LEU A 160 3.66 19.00 18.66
C LEU A 160 4.67 17.90 18.96
N ILE A 161 4.94 17.02 17.99
CA ILE A 161 5.83 15.87 18.20
C ILE A 161 7.27 16.22 17.92
N VAL A 162 7.47 17.18 17.05
CA VAL A 162 8.82 17.58 16.65
C VAL A 162 9.32 18.72 17.48
N GLY A 163 8.78 18.84 18.66
CA GLY A 163 9.16 19.92 19.53
C GLY A 163 9.09 21.23 18.76
N ASP A 164 9.35 22.23 19.30
CA ASP A 164 9.14 23.59 18.87
C ASP A 164 9.92 24.03 17.60
N ASN A 165 10.08 23.17 16.61
CA ASN A 165 10.70 23.60 15.36
C ASN A 165 9.67 23.72 14.21
N PRO A 166 8.95 24.85 14.15
CA PRO A 166 7.96 25.12 13.10
C PRO A 166 8.60 25.35 11.71
N THR A 167 9.93 25.38 11.63
CA THR A 167 10.65 25.67 10.40
C THR A 167 10.95 24.45 9.55
N VAL A 168 10.75 23.24 10.09
CA VAL A 168 10.92 22.02 9.29
C VAL A 168 9.66 21.76 8.50
N PRO A 169 9.69 21.77 7.17
CA PRO A 169 8.53 21.50 6.37
C PRO A 169 7.90 20.15 6.72
N GLN A 170 6.59 20.11 6.88
CA GLN A 170 5.85 18.89 7.19
C GLN A 170 6.14 17.74 6.20
N THR A 171 6.53 18.09 4.97
CA THR A 171 6.99 17.16 3.94
C THR A 171 8.29 16.45 4.28
N GLU A 172 9.06 16.95 5.19
CA GLU A 172 10.33 16.32 5.59
C GLU A 172 10.18 15.23 6.65
N TRP A 173 9.00 15.06 7.25
CA TRP A 173 8.84 14.24 8.43
C TRP A 173 8.05 12.97 8.21
N ASN A 174 7.15 12.99 7.23
CA ASN A 174 6.26 11.88 6.98
C ASN A 174 6.87 10.91 5.98
N ASN A 175 7.02 9.67 6.43
CA ASN A 175 7.31 8.52 5.58
C ASN A 175 8.61 8.60 4.80
N LYS A 176 9.67 8.91 5.50
CA LYS A 176 11.01 8.96 4.92
C LYS A 176 11.72 7.62 4.88
N ALA A 177 11.09 6.56 5.31
CA ALA A 177 11.69 5.24 5.32
C ALA A 177 10.63 4.14 5.13
N ILE A 178 11.11 3.01 4.70
CA ILE A 178 10.39 1.74 4.77
C ILE A 178 11.06 0.84 5.80
N ILE A 179 10.29 -0.04 6.41
CA ILE A 179 10.80 -1.14 7.20
C ILE A 179 10.67 -2.42 6.39
N VAL A 180 11.78 -3.17 6.32
CA VAL A 180 11.87 -4.42 5.57
C VAL A 180 12.41 -5.49 6.48
N THR A 181 11.82 -6.67 6.46
CA THR A 181 12.38 -7.84 7.12
C THR A 181 12.90 -8.81 6.10
N THR A 182 14.10 -9.33 6.35
CA THR A 182 14.72 -10.35 5.52
C THR A 182 15.03 -11.59 6.34
N GLN A 183 15.20 -12.72 5.66
CA GLN A 183 15.50 -13.99 6.26
C GLN A 183 16.48 -14.78 5.38
N SER A 184 17.56 -15.28 5.95
CA SER A 184 18.52 -16.17 5.28
C SER A 184 18.31 -17.63 5.67
N SER A 185 17.87 -17.89 6.91
CA SER A 185 17.54 -19.22 7.44
C SER A 185 16.43 -19.11 8.47
N GLU A 186 15.97 -20.23 9.00
CA GLU A 186 14.93 -20.25 10.05
C GLU A 186 15.32 -19.45 11.31
N TYR A 187 16.62 -19.28 11.54
CA TYR A 187 17.15 -18.64 12.77
C TYR A 187 17.83 -17.31 12.53
N GLU A 188 17.85 -16.81 11.29
CA GLU A 188 18.60 -15.61 10.91
C GLU A 188 17.68 -14.60 10.21
N GLY A 189 16.94 -13.86 11.00
CA GLY A 189 16.12 -12.75 10.54
C GLY A 189 16.79 -11.41 10.80
N LYS A 190 16.57 -10.46 9.90
CA LYS A 190 17.03 -9.07 10.01
C LYS A 190 15.90 -8.10 9.77
N VAL A 191 16.02 -6.93 10.39
CA VAL A 191 15.12 -5.79 10.18
C VAL A 191 15.93 -4.63 9.62
N HIS A 192 15.50 -4.09 8.50
CA HIS A 192 16.13 -2.95 7.84
C HIS A 192 15.18 -1.75 7.85
N ILE A 193 15.66 -0.60 8.26
CA ILE A 193 14.97 0.68 8.10
C ILE A 193 15.69 1.42 6.99
N ILE A 194 15.05 1.57 5.84
CA ILE A 194 15.66 2.08 4.61
C ILE A 194 15.06 3.44 4.27
N PRO A 195 15.87 4.50 4.21
CA PRO A 195 15.40 5.84 3.87
C PRO A 195 14.83 5.92 2.45
N ILE A 196 13.78 6.73 2.29
CA ILE A 196 13.25 7.16 0.98
C ILE A 196 13.93 8.49 0.65
N THR A 197 14.68 8.53 -0.44
CA THR A 197 15.37 9.75 -0.88
C THR A 197 14.54 10.60 -1.83
N GLN A 198 13.65 9.96 -2.60
CA GLN A 198 12.74 10.64 -3.51
C GLN A 198 11.35 10.03 -3.39
N VAL A 199 10.46 10.73 -2.70
CA VAL A 199 9.10 10.25 -2.44
C VAL A 199 8.31 10.04 -3.73
N ALA A 200 8.44 10.93 -4.71
CA ALA A 200 7.69 10.87 -5.96
C ALA A 200 8.00 9.61 -6.80
N SER A 201 9.26 9.16 -6.78
CA SER A 201 9.70 7.97 -7.53
C SER A 201 9.84 6.72 -6.67
N GLY A 202 9.63 6.85 -5.36
CA GLY A 202 9.84 5.77 -4.40
C GLY A 202 11.29 5.28 -4.33
N THR A 203 12.25 6.16 -4.62
CA THR A 203 13.68 5.80 -4.59
C THR A 203 14.14 5.60 -3.17
N LEU A 204 14.74 4.46 -2.90
CA LEU A 204 15.29 4.06 -1.61
C LEU A 204 16.82 4.24 -1.58
N ASP A 205 17.38 4.43 -0.41
CA ASP A 205 18.83 4.47 -0.19
C ASP A 205 19.27 3.35 0.77
N PRO A 206 19.51 2.14 0.26
CA PRO A 206 19.94 1.02 1.09
C PRO A 206 21.31 1.25 1.74
N SER A 207 22.15 2.15 1.19
CA SER A 207 23.47 2.44 1.77
C SER A 207 23.37 3.14 3.12
N LYS A 208 22.24 3.80 3.39
CA LYS A 208 21.93 4.46 4.66
C LYS A 208 20.96 3.68 5.53
N ALA A 209 20.71 2.42 5.19
CA ALA A 209 19.83 1.59 5.97
C ALA A 209 20.38 1.36 7.37
N LYS A 210 19.50 1.40 8.37
CA LYS A 210 19.79 0.88 9.71
C LYS A 210 19.34 -0.56 9.74
N THR A 211 20.28 -1.45 10.02
CA THR A 211 20.02 -2.90 10.07
C THR A 211 20.13 -3.38 11.51
N TYR A 212 19.19 -4.18 11.92
CA TYR A 212 19.14 -4.89 13.18
C TYR A 212 19.11 -6.38 12.86
N ASP A 213 19.98 -7.16 13.48
CA ASP A 213 20.10 -8.61 13.33
C ASP A 213 19.85 -9.34 14.66
N GLY A 214 20.11 -10.64 14.68
CA GLY A 214 19.93 -11.45 15.86
C GLY A 214 18.47 -11.87 16.13
N PHE A 215 17.59 -11.63 15.17
CA PHE A 215 16.23 -12.17 15.23
C PHE A 215 16.19 -13.59 14.69
N GLY A 216 15.32 -14.43 15.25
CA GLY A 216 14.94 -15.68 14.61
C GLY A 216 14.00 -15.45 13.43
N LYS A 217 13.07 -16.36 13.19
CA LYS A 217 12.06 -16.20 12.15
C LYS A 217 11.15 -15.01 12.43
N ILE A 218 11.15 -14.03 11.53
CA ILE A 218 10.30 -12.85 11.64
C ILE A 218 9.01 -13.09 10.86
N LEU A 219 7.89 -13.15 11.57
CA LEU A 219 6.57 -13.40 10.97
C LEU A 219 5.88 -12.12 10.53
N ASP A 220 6.04 -11.05 11.27
CA ASP A 220 5.48 -9.72 10.94
C ASP A 220 6.31 -8.62 11.61
N VAL A 221 6.12 -7.41 11.15
CA VAL A 221 6.71 -6.20 11.71
C VAL A 221 5.66 -5.10 11.72
N THR A 222 5.67 -4.30 12.76
CA THR A 222 4.83 -3.10 12.83
C THR A 222 5.63 -1.94 13.41
N THR A 223 5.18 -0.74 13.11
CA THR A 223 5.70 0.49 13.69
C THR A 223 4.62 1.07 14.59
N THR A 224 5.00 1.46 15.79
CA THR A 224 4.15 2.22 16.70
C THR A 224 4.63 3.65 16.71
N GLY A 225 3.72 4.59 16.43
CA GLY A 225 3.96 6.00 16.66
C GLY A 225 3.63 6.35 18.12
N TYR A 226 4.44 7.19 18.71
CA TYR A 226 4.13 7.89 19.97
C TYR A 226 3.85 9.35 19.69
#